data_45cb9c36d422f17bfbe6a76ab8b38f37
#
_entry.id   45cb9c36d422f17bfbe6a76ab8b38f37
#
_cell.length_a   1.000
_cell.length_b   1.000
_cell.length_c   1.000
_cell.angle_alpha   90.00
_cell.angle_beta   90.00
_cell.angle_gamma   90.00
#
_symmetry.space_group_name_H-M   'P 1'
#
loop_
_entity.id
_entity.type
_entity.pdbx_description
1 polymer ?
#
loop_
_entity_poly.entity_id
_entity_poly.type
_entity_poly.pdbx_seq_one_letter_code
_entity_poly.pdbx_strand_id
1 'polypeptide(L)'
;MIAYEVGGSGPSVVLVHGALSDRQHAFGALRPLLERHATVYALDRRGHGDSGDGGAYAPGREHEDVAAVLAAVPAPVDLIGHSFGALCALESARAGAAVRRLVLYEGVPRDGRTISPDGLANRVDALVRTDRPEAALDLVLTEVEHHGPAQLARDHRGRSWSESVAGVAVLARELEVENGYRFDPERYVGVTAPTLMLAGADSAASVRADAEAVAAGLPDARLTLLAGQRHACLHRAPELFADTVLEFLGY
;
A
#
# COMPACT_ATOMS: atom_id res chain seq x y z
N MET A 1 4.00 3.25 18.55
CA MET A 1 4.94 4.19 17.88
C MET A 1 5.12 3.71 16.46
N ILE A 2 5.05 4.62 15.48
CA ILE A 2 5.30 4.30 14.05
C ILE A 2 6.76 4.64 13.74
N ALA A 3 7.48 3.64 13.26
CA ALA A 3 8.85 3.77 12.81
C ALA A 3 8.88 4.29 11.36
N TYR A 4 9.83 5.13 11.05
CA TYR A 4 10.12 5.54 9.68
C TYR A 4 11.61 5.80 9.48
N GLU A 5 12.05 5.73 8.26
CA GLU A 5 13.42 6.04 7.84
C GLU A 5 13.40 7.25 6.92
N VAL A 6 14.43 8.10 7.05
CA VAL A 6 14.53 9.37 6.30
C VAL A 6 15.77 9.37 5.44
N GLY A 7 15.64 9.81 4.19
CA GLY A 7 16.78 10.01 3.28
C GLY A 7 16.51 11.13 2.27
N GLY A 8 17.58 11.56 1.59
CA GLY A 8 17.48 12.61 0.59
C GLY A 8 17.38 14.03 1.15
N SER A 9 17.08 14.98 0.28
CA SER A 9 16.86 16.38 0.63
C SER A 9 15.93 17.06 -0.37
N GLY A 10 15.10 17.99 0.10
CA GLY A 10 14.12 18.70 -0.72
C GLY A 10 12.72 18.63 -0.13
N PRO A 11 11.66 18.74 -0.96
CA PRO A 11 10.27 18.61 -0.51
C PRO A 11 9.98 17.29 0.17
N SER A 12 9.06 17.28 1.13
CA SER A 12 8.74 16.07 1.91
C SER A 12 7.85 15.09 1.12
N VAL A 13 8.25 13.83 1.05
CA VAL A 13 7.49 12.71 0.48
C VAL A 13 7.36 11.61 1.52
N VAL A 14 6.14 11.21 1.86
CA VAL A 14 5.85 10.08 2.76
C VAL A 14 5.43 8.86 1.94
N LEU A 15 6.04 7.70 2.21
CA LEU A 15 5.76 6.42 1.55
C LEU A 15 5.07 5.46 2.52
N VAL A 16 3.94 4.87 2.07
CA VAL A 16 3.13 3.91 2.83
C VAL A 16 3.05 2.59 2.08
N HIS A 17 3.63 1.53 2.66
CA HIS A 17 3.71 0.21 2.03
C HIS A 17 2.41 -0.60 2.13
N GLY A 18 2.29 -1.65 1.32
CA GLY A 18 1.18 -2.60 1.29
C GLY A 18 1.25 -3.67 2.37
N ALA A 19 0.38 -4.67 2.26
CA ALA A 19 0.40 -5.88 3.10
C ALA A 19 1.66 -6.71 2.86
N LEU A 20 1.99 -7.59 3.81
CA LEU A 20 3.12 -8.54 3.74
C LEU A 20 4.48 -7.88 3.46
N SER A 21 4.68 -6.62 3.83
CA SER A 21 5.87 -5.84 3.51
C SER A 21 6.24 -4.90 4.65
N ASP A 22 7.37 -4.25 4.51
CA ASP A 22 7.85 -3.16 5.36
C ASP A 22 8.47 -2.06 4.47
N ARG A 23 8.96 -0.97 5.09
CA ARG A 23 9.55 0.16 4.37
C ARG A 23 10.76 -0.23 3.52
N GLN A 24 11.59 -1.17 4.01
CA GLN A 24 12.81 -1.56 3.30
C GLN A 24 12.49 -2.48 2.13
N HIS A 25 11.62 -3.46 2.38
CA HIS A 25 11.20 -4.40 1.36
C HIS A 25 10.41 -3.69 0.24
N ALA A 26 9.39 -2.91 0.59
CA ALA A 26 8.56 -2.23 -0.40
C ALA A 26 9.33 -1.19 -1.22
N PHE A 27 10.21 -0.41 -0.58
CA PHE A 27 10.76 0.81 -1.17
C PHE A 27 12.27 0.81 -1.36
N GLY A 28 12.97 -0.28 -1.06
CA GLY A 28 14.44 -0.34 -1.13
C GLY A 28 15.00 0.01 -2.51
N ALA A 29 14.34 -0.35 -3.60
CA ALA A 29 14.72 0.03 -4.95
C ALA A 29 14.24 1.43 -5.36
N LEU A 30 13.09 1.87 -4.85
CA LEU A 30 12.45 3.13 -5.22
C LEU A 30 13.06 4.34 -4.47
N ARG A 31 13.34 4.19 -3.18
CA ARG A 31 13.84 5.28 -2.33
C ARG A 31 15.05 6.01 -2.90
N PRO A 32 16.14 5.33 -3.33
CA PRO A 32 17.33 6.02 -3.85
C PRO A 32 17.03 6.88 -5.10
N LEU A 33 15.97 6.55 -5.85
CA LEU A 33 15.55 7.32 -7.01
C LEU A 33 14.83 8.60 -6.58
N LEU A 34 13.89 8.51 -5.64
CA LEU A 34 13.15 9.65 -5.11
C LEU A 34 14.02 10.57 -4.24
N GLU A 35 14.96 10.02 -3.47
CA GLU A 35 15.86 10.75 -2.57
C GLU A 35 16.81 11.73 -3.30
N ARG A 36 16.96 11.61 -4.61
CA ARG A 36 17.69 12.57 -5.45
C ARG A 36 16.93 13.90 -5.60
N HIS A 37 15.62 13.89 -5.34
CA HIS A 37 14.71 15.00 -5.64
C HIS A 37 13.92 15.48 -4.41
N ALA A 38 13.84 14.66 -3.37
CA ALA A 38 12.97 14.87 -2.23
C ALA A 38 13.58 14.38 -0.92
N THR A 39 13.07 14.86 0.20
CA THR A 39 13.26 14.22 1.51
C THR A 39 12.19 13.14 1.66
N VAL A 40 12.61 11.89 1.63
CA VAL A 40 11.71 10.72 1.63
C VAL A 40 11.60 10.15 3.06
N TYR A 41 10.38 10.00 3.52
CA TYR A 41 10.01 9.39 4.79
C TYR A 41 9.29 8.08 4.50
N ALA A 42 9.99 6.95 4.55
CA ALA A 42 9.40 5.63 4.36
C ALA A 42 8.99 5.05 5.72
N LEU A 43 7.71 4.88 5.97
CA LEU A 43 7.20 4.37 7.24
C LEU A 43 7.00 2.85 7.20
N ASP A 44 7.10 2.22 8.38
CA ASP A 44 6.50 0.91 8.64
C ASP A 44 5.09 1.12 9.18
N ARG A 45 4.10 0.47 8.59
CA ARG A 45 2.74 0.47 9.13
C ARG A 45 2.71 -0.30 10.44
N ARG A 46 1.67 -0.08 11.27
CA ARG A 46 1.51 -0.78 12.54
C ARG A 46 1.58 -2.29 12.39
N GLY A 47 2.37 -2.94 13.25
CA GLY A 47 2.58 -4.40 13.23
C GLY A 47 3.51 -4.89 12.12
N HIS A 48 4.16 -3.99 11.38
CA HIS A 48 5.17 -4.30 10.38
C HIS A 48 6.53 -3.71 10.74
N GLY A 49 7.60 -4.32 10.27
CA GLY A 49 8.97 -3.84 10.43
C GLY A 49 9.31 -3.51 11.88
N ASP A 50 9.79 -2.28 12.11
CA ASP A 50 10.16 -1.78 13.44
C ASP A 50 8.99 -1.06 14.15
N SER A 51 7.81 -0.98 13.54
CA SER A 51 6.63 -0.36 14.15
C SER A 51 5.96 -1.26 15.17
N GLY A 52 5.53 -0.65 16.28
CA GLY A 52 4.71 -1.36 17.27
C GLY A 52 3.29 -1.63 16.76
N ASP A 53 2.64 -2.59 17.40
CA ASP A 53 1.24 -2.94 17.17
C ASP A 53 0.40 -2.77 18.44
N GLY A 54 0.57 -1.65 19.13
CA GLY A 54 -0.05 -1.40 20.43
C GLY A 54 -1.54 -1.07 20.38
N GLY A 55 -2.29 -1.60 21.37
CA GLY A 55 -3.71 -1.36 21.55
C GLY A 55 -4.62 -2.24 20.71
N ALA A 56 -5.95 -2.13 20.95
CA ALA A 56 -6.92 -2.82 20.13
C ALA A 56 -6.89 -2.29 18.70
N TYR A 57 -6.86 -3.20 17.73
CA TYR A 57 -6.90 -2.83 16.32
C TYR A 57 -8.29 -2.30 15.93
N ALA A 58 -8.28 -1.28 15.11
CA ALA A 58 -9.42 -0.80 14.36
C ALA A 58 -8.92 -0.22 13.02
N PRO A 59 -9.68 -0.34 11.92
CA PRO A 59 -9.25 0.18 10.60
C PRO A 59 -8.84 1.65 10.65
N GLY A 60 -9.54 2.45 11.44
CA GLY A 60 -9.24 3.88 11.64
C GLY A 60 -7.83 4.17 12.13
N ARG A 61 -7.21 3.24 12.84
CA ARG A 61 -5.86 3.42 13.37
C ARG A 61 -4.78 3.42 12.31
N GLU A 62 -4.98 2.74 11.18
CA GLU A 62 -4.03 2.74 10.06
C GLU A 62 -3.87 4.15 9.48
N HIS A 63 -4.97 4.83 9.22
CA HIS A 63 -4.90 6.18 8.67
C HIS A 63 -4.61 7.25 9.72
N GLU A 64 -4.96 7.04 11.00
CA GLU A 64 -4.51 7.89 12.11
C GLU A 64 -2.97 7.88 12.24
N ASP A 65 -2.33 6.72 12.07
CA ASP A 65 -0.87 6.60 12.09
C ASP A 65 -0.21 7.34 10.93
N VAL A 66 -0.76 7.20 9.71
CA VAL A 66 -0.27 7.95 8.55
C VAL A 66 -0.43 9.45 8.79
N ALA A 67 -1.59 9.89 9.29
CA ALA A 67 -1.84 11.30 9.61
C ALA A 67 -0.87 11.83 10.68
N ALA A 68 -0.53 11.01 11.69
CA ALA A 68 0.44 11.38 12.70
C ALA A 68 1.86 11.57 12.14
N VAL A 69 2.28 10.72 11.19
CA VAL A 69 3.56 10.89 10.48
C VAL A 69 3.52 12.16 9.62
N LEU A 70 2.46 12.39 8.86
CA LEU A 70 2.30 13.61 8.05
C LEU A 70 2.38 14.88 8.89
N ALA A 71 1.82 14.87 10.10
CA ALA A 71 1.88 16.00 11.02
C ALA A 71 3.28 16.20 11.64
N ALA A 72 4.10 15.17 11.69
CA ALA A 72 5.45 15.20 12.28
C ALA A 72 6.55 15.61 11.27
N VAL A 73 6.28 15.59 9.96
CA VAL A 73 7.26 15.93 8.92
C VAL A 73 7.04 17.36 8.39
N PRO A 74 8.11 18.01 7.85
CA PRO A 74 7.98 19.37 7.32
C PRO A 74 6.97 19.47 6.17
N ALA A 75 5.99 20.33 6.31
CA ALA A 75 5.00 20.64 5.27
C ALA A 75 5.58 21.61 4.21
N PRO A 76 5.08 21.58 2.96
CA PRO A 76 4.02 20.72 2.43
C PRO A 76 4.48 19.28 2.15
N VAL A 77 3.60 18.30 2.31
CA VAL A 77 3.92 16.86 2.21
C VAL A 77 3.19 16.23 1.04
N ASP A 78 3.91 15.48 0.22
CA ASP A 78 3.33 14.56 -0.76
C ASP A 78 3.21 13.15 -0.15
N LEU A 79 2.13 12.45 -0.47
CA LEU A 79 1.83 11.14 0.09
C LEU A 79 1.72 10.10 -1.02
N ILE A 80 2.47 9.02 -0.90
CA ILE A 80 2.46 7.90 -1.85
C ILE A 80 2.09 6.63 -1.10
N GLY A 81 1.01 5.98 -1.53
CA GLY A 81 0.58 4.69 -0.99
C GLY A 81 0.60 3.59 -2.05
N HIS A 82 1.00 2.40 -1.65
CA HIS A 82 0.98 1.19 -2.48
C HIS A 82 0.08 0.13 -1.85
N SER A 83 -0.82 -0.47 -2.65
CA SER A 83 -1.68 -1.56 -2.21
C SER A 83 -2.49 -1.16 -0.96
N PHE A 84 -2.53 -1.96 0.09
CA PHE A 84 -3.18 -1.58 1.34
C PHE A 84 -2.72 -0.20 1.86
N GLY A 85 -1.46 0.18 1.63
CA GLY A 85 -0.95 1.51 1.93
C GLY A 85 -1.60 2.62 1.10
N ALA A 86 -2.08 2.33 -0.12
CA ALA A 86 -2.87 3.28 -0.90
C ALA A 86 -4.23 3.54 -0.26
N LEU A 87 -4.87 2.49 0.27
CA LEU A 87 -6.10 2.62 1.05
C LEU A 87 -5.87 3.48 2.30
N CYS A 88 -4.81 3.21 3.06
CA CYS A 88 -4.45 4.01 4.24
C CYS A 88 -4.19 5.48 3.89
N ALA A 89 -3.49 5.74 2.79
CA ALA A 89 -3.19 7.09 2.32
C ALA A 89 -4.46 7.85 1.91
N LEU A 90 -5.35 7.21 1.16
CA LEU A 90 -6.62 7.81 0.75
C LEU A 90 -7.53 8.14 1.95
N GLU A 91 -7.66 7.21 2.89
CA GLU A 91 -8.45 7.42 4.10
C GLU A 91 -7.86 8.50 5.01
N SER A 92 -6.52 8.62 5.06
CA SER A 92 -5.86 9.72 5.79
C SER A 92 -6.19 11.08 5.17
N ALA A 93 -6.12 11.20 3.84
CA ALA A 93 -6.49 12.41 3.13
C ALA A 93 -7.98 12.74 3.35
N ARG A 94 -8.87 11.74 3.29
CA ARG A 94 -10.31 11.91 3.59
C ARG A 94 -10.56 12.37 5.01
N ALA A 95 -9.78 11.91 5.98
CA ALA A 95 -9.87 12.32 7.38
C ALA A 95 -9.31 13.74 7.65
N GLY A 96 -8.83 14.43 6.61
CA GLY A 96 -8.35 15.80 6.71
C GLY A 96 -6.85 15.96 6.95
N ALA A 97 -6.05 14.90 6.74
CA ALA A 97 -4.61 15.02 6.77
C ALA A 97 -4.12 16.01 5.69
N ALA A 98 -3.17 16.86 6.04
CA ALA A 98 -2.65 17.90 5.13
C ALA A 98 -1.73 17.28 4.09
N VAL A 99 -2.28 16.90 2.94
CA VAL A 99 -1.57 16.31 1.79
C VAL A 99 -1.51 17.34 0.66
N ARG A 100 -0.31 17.61 0.11
CA ARG A 100 -0.12 18.50 -1.05
C ARG A 100 -0.53 17.82 -2.34
N ARG A 101 -0.05 16.60 -2.56
CA ARG A 101 -0.38 15.72 -3.68
C ARG A 101 -0.44 14.28 -3.19
N LEU A 102 -1.35 13.50 -3.76
CA LEU A 102 -1.60 12.12 -3.39
C LEU A 102 -1.30 11.19 -4.57
N VAL A 103 -0.51 10.15 -4.34
CA VAL A 103 -0.26 9.08 -5.31
C VAL A 103 -0.76 7.76 -4.73
N LEU A 104 -1.64 7.10 -5.46
CA LEU A 104 -2.24 5.81 -5.08
C LEU A 104 -1.90 4.77 -6.13
N TYR A 105 -1.16 3.74 -5.75
CA TYR A 105 -0.84 2.64 -6.65
C TYR A 105 -1.59 1.37 -6.27
N GLU A 106 -2.68 1.08 -7.01
CA GLU A 106 -3.61 -0.05 -6.79
C GLU A 106 -4.17 -0.11 -5.36
N GLY A 107 -4.88 -1.15 -4.97
CA GLY A 107 -5.24 -1.43 -3.56
C GLY A 107 -6.46 -0.69 -2.99
N VAL A 108 -7.19 0.09 -3.78
CA VAL A 108 -8.46 0.70 -3.35
C VAL A 108 -9.62 -0.02 -4.02
N PRO A 109 -10.38 -0.87 -3.31
CA PRO A 109 -11.52 -1.61 -3.88
C PRO A 109 -12.70 -0.68 -4.20
N ARG A 110 -13.32 -0.88 -5.35
CA ARG A 110 -14.41 -0.05 -5.86
C ARG A 110 -15.77 -0.31 -5.21
N ASP A 111 -16.31 -1.51 -5.36
CA ASP A 111 -17.74 -1.79 -5.26
C ASP A 111 -18.12 -3.00 -4.41
N GLY A 112 -17.35 -3.36 -3.46
CA GLY A 112 -17.77 -4.42 -2.59
C GLY A 112 -17.37 -5.81 -2.99
N ARG A 113 -16.52 -5.95 -4.01
CA ARG A 113 -15.90 -7.24 -4.26
C ARG A 113 -15.01 -7.61 -3.09
N THR A 114 -15.06 -8.87 -2.75
CA THR A 114 -14.05 -9.43 -1.86
C THR A 114 -12.72 -9.54 -2.64
N ILE A 115 -11.65 -9.09 -2.03
CA ILE A 115 -10.30 -9.24 -2.56
C ILE A 115 -9.82 -10.67 -2.33
N SER A 116 -10.29 -11.29 -1.28
CA SER A 116 -9.94 -12.66 -0.91
C SER A 116 -11.20 -13.53 -0.78
N PRO A 117 -11.06 -14.87 -0.93
CA PRO A 117 -12.16 -15.81 -0.71
C PRO A 117 -12.78 -15.70 0.68
N ASP A 118 -14.07 -15.99 0.77
CA ASP A 118 -14.79 -16.01 2.04
C ASP A 118 -14.10 -16.91 3.08
N GLY A 119 -13.94 -16.39 4.28
CA GLY A 119 -13.33 -17.10 5.40
C GLY A 119 -11.81 -17.23 5.34
N LEU A 120 -11.12 -16.67 4.32
CA LEU A 120 -9.66 -16.73 4.25
C LEU A 120 -9.00 -16.04 5.45
N ALA A 121 -9.47 -14.87 5.85
CA ALA A 121 -8.94 -14.14 7.01
C ALA A 121 -8.98 -15.00 8.30
N ASN A 122 -10.09 -15.70 8.55
CA ASN A 122 -10.21 -16.61 9.69
C ASN A 122 -9.24 -17.80 9.62
N ARG A 123 -8.99 -18.33 8.42
CA ARG A 123 -8.05 -19.45 8.21
C ARG A 123 -6.61 -18.99 8.39
N VAL A 124 -6.27 -17.79 7.93
CA VAL A 124 -4.97 -17.15 8.15
C VAL A 124 -4.75 -16.92 9.65
N ASP A 125 -5.72 -16.32 10.35
CA ASP A 125 -5.65 -16.10 11.82
C ASP A 125 -5.44 -17.40 12.58
N ALA A 126 -6.17 -18.46 12.23
CA ALA A 126 -6.04 -19.78 12.86
C ALA A 126 -4.63 -20.37 12.67
N LEU A 127 -4.04 -20.21 11.48
CA LEU A 127 -2.68 -20.68 11.22
C LEU A 127 -1.64 -19.88 12.00
N VAL A 128 -1.76 -18.56 12.03
CA VAL A 128 -0.88 -17.68 12.81
C VAL A 128 -0.95 -18.02 14.30
N ARG A 129 -2.14 -18.16 14.86
CA ARG A 129 -2.33 -18.49 16.28
C ARG A 129 -1.84 -19.89 16.67
N THR A 130 -1.66 -20.77 15.70
CA THR A 130 -1.09 -22.11 15.91
C THR A 130 0.38 -22.19 15.52
N ASP A 131 1.08 -21.03 15.43
CA ASP A 131 2.51 -20.93 15.10
C ASP A 131 2.87 -21.55 13.74
N ARG A 132 2.03 -21.29 12.73
CA ARG A 132 2.20 -21.76 11.34
C ARG A 132 2.18 -20.61 10.33
N PRO A 133 3.02 -19.57 10.49
CA PRO A 133 2.96 -18.39 9.63
C PRO A 133 3.33 -18.68 8.17
N GLU A 134 4.26 -19.60 7.90
CA GLU A 134 4.59 -19.99 6.52
C GLU A 134 3.39 -20.63 5.81
N ALA A 135 2.65 -21.49 6.50
CA ALA A 135 1.46 -22.10 5.92
C ALA A 135 0.34 -21.06 5.70
N ALA A 136 0.26 -20.04 6.54
CA ALA A 136 -0.66 -18.94 6.34
C ALA A 136 -0.28 -18.09 5.10
N LEU A 137 1.01 -17.82 4.89
CA LEU A 137 1.51 -17.15 3.68
C LEU A 137 1.25 -17.97 2.42
N ASP A 138 1.57 -19.28 2.44
CA ASP A 138 1.29 -20.20 1.33
C ASP A 138 -0.19 -20.19 0.93
N LEU A 139 -1.07 -20.16 1.95
CA LEU A 139 -2.52 -20.11 1.73
C LEU A 139 -2.92 -18.85 0.97
N VAL A 140 -2.41 -17.70 1.38
CA VAL A 140 -2.71 -16.41 0.73
C VAL A 140 -2.13 -16.35 -0.67
N LEU A 141 -0.86 -16.72 -0.86
CA LEU A 141 -0.22 -16.74 -2.17
C LEU A 141 -0.97 -17.68 -3.14
N THR A 142 -1.54 -18.76 -2.64
CA THR A 142 -2.31 -19.71 -3.46
C THR A 142 -3.69 -19.17 -3.81
N GLU A 143 -4.44 -18.64 -2.84
CA GLU A 143 -5.86 -18.32 -3.01
C GLU A 143 -6.10 -16.89 -3.50
N VAL A 144 -5.19 -15.95 -3.21
CA VAL A 144 -5.31 -14.55 -3.64
C VAL A 144 -4.42 -14.27 -4.85
N GLU A 145 -3.15 -14.66 -4.78
CA GLU A 145 -2.18 -14.41 -5.85
C GLU A 145 -2.17 -15.52 -6.92
N HIS A 146 -2.89 -16.59 -6.70
CA HIS A 146 -2.99 -17.74 -7.60
C HIS A 146 -1.65 -18.40 -7.94
N HIS A 147 -0.70 -18.41 -6.97
CA HIS A 147 0.58 -19.07 -7.12
C HIS A 147 0.42 -20.59 -7.14
N GLY A 148 0.91 -21.23 -8.20
CA GLY A 148 0.99 -22.68 -8.27
C GLY A 148 2.23 -23.23 -7.53
N PRO A 149 2.33 -24.58 -7.35
CA PRO A 149 3.41 -25.20 -6.56
C PRO A 149 4.83 -24.81 -6.99
N ALA A 150 5.08 -24.64 -8.29
CA ALA A 150 6.39 -24.24 -8.80
C ALA A 150 6.73 -22.77 -8.47
N GLN A 151 5.73 -21.90 -8.35
CA GLN A 151 5.92 -20.51 -7.94
C GLN A 151 6.17 -20.45 -6.44
N LEU A 152 5.34 -21.11 -5.61
CA LEU A 152 5.55 -21.22 -4.17
C LEU A 152 6.96 -21.72 -3.82
N ALA A 153 7.44 -22.75 -4.53
CA ALA A 153 8.79 -23.26 -4.33
C ALA A 153 9.90 -22.24 -4.69
N ARG A 154 9.63 -21.27 -5.56
CA ARG A 154 10.53 -20.13 -5.83
C ARG A 154 10.42 -19.08 -4.73
N ASP A 155 9.21 -18.78 -4.28
CA ASP A 155 8.92 -17.77 -3.24
C ASP A 155 9.62 -18.15 -1.93
N HIS A 156 9.55 -19.41 -1.50
CA HIS A 156 10.24 -19.94 -0.33
C HIS A 156 11.77 -19.77 -0.37
N ARG A 157 12.36 -19.67 -1.57
CA ARG A 157 13.81 -19.41 -1.75
C ARG A 157 14.11 -17.93 -2.01
N GLY A 158 13.08 -17.11 -2.10
CA GLY A 158 13.20 -15.67 -2.33
C GLY A 158 13.79 -14.96 -1.11
N ARG A 159 14.52 -13.87 -1.36
CA ARG A 159 15.13 -13.06 -0.28
C ARG A 159 14.09 -12.42 0.63
N SER A 160 12.88 -12.18 0.12
CA SER A 160 11.77 -11.55 0.83
C SER A 160 10.87 -12.52 1.59
N TRP A 161 11.19 -13.82 1.59
CA TRP A 161 10.32 -14.82 2.21
C TRP A 161 10.15 -14.57 3.72
N SER A 162 11.24 -14.35 4.43
CA SER A 162 11.21 -14.12 5.89
C SER A 162 10.40 -12.87 6.28
N GLU A 163 10.55 -11.79 5.49
CA GLU A 163 9.81 -10.54 5.71
C GLU A 163 8.32 -10.73 5.44
N SER A 164 7.97 -11.43 4.36
CA SER A 164 6.57 -11.75 4.04
C SER A 164 5.94 -12.65 5.11
N VAL A 165 6.68 -13.64 5.62
CA VAL A 165 6.24 -14.50 6.74
C VAL A 165 6.00 -13.67 8.00
N ALA A 166 6.89 -12.71 8.30
CA ALA A 166 6.68 -11.81 9.45
C ALA A 166 5.42 -10.95 9.30
N GLY A 167 5.13 -10.46 8.09
CA GLY A 167 3.95 -9.65 7.77
C GLY A 167 2.62 -10.40 7.92
N VAL A 168 2.64 -11.73 7.91
CA VAL A 168 1.41 -12.56 8.07
C VAL A 168 0.74 -12.38 9.43
N ALA A 169 1.50 -11.99 10.46
CA ALA A 169 0.97 -11.81 11.81
C ALA A 169 -0.23 -10.83 11.89
N VAL A 170 -0.29 -9.87 10.99
CA VAL A 170 -1.36 -8.85 10.94
C VAL A 170 -2.27 -8.99 9.72
N LEU A 171 -1.94 -9.88 8.79
CA LEU A 171 -2.59 -9.99 7.49
C LEU A 171 -4.09 -10.31 7.57
N ALA A 172 -4.51 -11.14 8.54
CA ALA A 172 -5.92 -11.51 8.67
C ALA A 172 -6.83 -10.29 8.83
N ARG A 173 -6.42 -9.32 9.68
CA ARG A 173 -7.18 -8.08 9.89
C ARG A 173 -7.14 -7.14 8.68
N GLU A 174 -6.03 -7.13 7.94
CA GLU A 174 -5.91 -6.35 6.71
C GLU A 174 -6.86 -6.87 5.62
N LEU A 175 -6.92 -8.20 5.45
CA LEU A 175 -7.90 -8.85 4.55
C LEU A 175 -9.35 -8.52 4.93
N GLU A 176 -9.66 -8.50 6.23
CA GLU A 176 -11.01 -8.09 6.69
C GLU A 176 -11.33 -6.64 6.35
N VAL A 177 -10.35 -5.73 6.52
CA VAL A 177 -10.50 -4.32 6.15
C VAL A 177 -10.74 -4.16 4.66
N GLU A 178 -9.91 -4.78 3.82
CA GLU A 178 -10.05 -4.70 2.36
C GLU A 178 -11.38 -5.30 1.88
N ASN A 179 -11.76 -6.47 2.38
CA ASN A 179 -13.02 -7.12 2.03
C ASN A 179 -14.24 -6.30 2.47
N GLY A 180 -14.15 -5.63 3.60
CA GLY A 180 -15.20 -4.75 4.12
C GLY A 180 -15.26 -3.38 3.45
N TYR A 181 -14.21 -2.98 2.74
CA TYR A 181 -14.12 -1.65 2.18
C TYR A 181 -15.00 -1.46 0.94
N ARG A 182 -15.55 -0.24 0.81
CA ARG A 182 -16.34 0.20 -0.33
C ARG A 182 -15.99 1.65 -0.64
N PHE A 183 -15.52 1.89 -1.84
CA PHE A 183 -15.31 3.25 -2.32
C PHE A 183 -16.65 3.89 -2.67
N ASP A 184 -16.99 4.95 -1.96
CA ASP A 184 -18.17 5.76 -2.20
C ASP A 184 -17.71 7.21 -2.48
N PRO A 185 -17.82 7.70 -3.73
CA PRO A 185 -17.36 9.03 -4.12
C PRO A 185 -17.86 10.17 -3.23
N GLU A 186 -19.08 10.07 -2.70
CA GLU A 186 -19.67 11.10 -1.85
C GLU A 186 -18.86 11.33 -0.56
N ARG A 187 -18.16 10.31 -0.08
CA ARG A 187 -17.30 10.39 1.11
C ARG A 187 -15.99 11.13 0.86
N TYR A 188 -15.60 11.34 -0.41
CA TYR A 188 -14.30 11.89 -0.80
C TYR A 188 -14.38 13.29 -1.43
N VAL A 189 -15.55 13.92 -1.43
CA VAL A 189 -15.74 15.29 -1.94
C VAL A 189 -14.83 16.33 -1.27
N GLY A 190 -14.35 16.04 -0.06
CA GLY A 190 -13.41 16.88 0.68
C GLY A 190 -11.93 16.59 0.37
N VAL A 191 -11.60 15.59 -0.42
CA VAL A 191 -10.23 15.30 -0.83
C VAL A 191 -9.85 16.23 -1.98
N THR A 192 -9.27 17.37 -1.65
CA THR A 192 -8.90 18.41 -2.63
C THR A 192 -7.46 18.31 -3.12
N ALA A 193 -6.65 17.42 -2.55
CA ALA A 193 -5.29 17.16 -3.02
C ALA A 193 -5.32 16.57 -4.43
N PRO A 194 -4.60 17.19 -5.41
CA PRO A 194 -4.44 16.57 -6.72
C PRO A 194 -3.94 15.14 -6.56
N THR A 195 -4.64 14.19 -7.20
CA THR A 195 -4.40 12.76 -7.00
C THR A 195 -3.98 12.09 -8.30
N LEU A 196 -2.89 11.32 -8.24
CA LEU A 196 -2.48 10.40 -9.29
C LEU A 196 -2.85 8.98 -8.89
N MET A 197 -3.83 8.41 -9.57
CA MET A 197 -4.10 6.98 -9.48
C MET A 197 -3.23 6.23 -10.48
N LEU A 198 -2.51 5.21 -10.02
CA LEU A 198 -1.66 4.37 -10.84
C LEU A 198 -2.16 2.92 -10.80
N ALA A 199 -2.08 2.24 -11.95
CA ALA A 199 -2.25 0.80 -12.02
C ALA A 199 -1.35 0.21 -13.10
N GLY A 200 -0.98 -1.06 -12.96
CA GLY A 200 -0.28 -1.77 -14.03
C GLY A 200 -1.22 -2.04 -15.21
N ALA A 201 -0.77 -1.75 -16.44
CA ALA A 201 -1.56 -2.04 -17.64
C ALA A 201 -1.87 -3.55 -17.81
N ASP A 202 -0.99 -4.41 -17.28
CA ASP A 202 -1.13 -5.87 -17.32
C ASP A 202 -1.71 -6.44 -16.00
N SER A 203 -2.14 -5.59 -15.06
CA SER A 203 -2.87 -6.01 -13.86
C SER A 203 -4.23 -6.59 -14.23
N ALA A 204 -4.85 -7.35 -13.34
CA ALA A 204 -6.17 -7.92 -13.56
C ALA A 204 -7.19 -6.84 -13.97
N ALA A 205 -8.13 -7.19 -14.85
CA ALA A 205 -9.15 -6.24 -15.32
C ALA A 205 -9.94 -5.62 -14.18
N SER A 206 -10.15 -6.39 -13.10
CA SER A 206 -10.79 -5.91 -11.88
C SER A 206 -10.01 -4.77 -11.20
N VAL A 207 -8.69 -4.93 -11.06
CA VAL A 207 -7.81 -3.93 -10.44
C VAL A 207 -7.79 -2.64 -11.25
N ARG A 208 -7.72 -2.76 -12.59
CA ARG A 208 -7.79 -1.57 -13.46
C ARG A 208 -9.15 -0.87 -13.36
N ALA A 209 -10.25 -1.64 -13.33
CA ALA A 209 -11.60 -1.07 -13.17
C ALA A 209 -11.80 -0.40 -11.80
N ASP A 210 -11.15 -0.89 -10.74
CA ASP A 210 -11.13 -0.22 -9.45
C ASP A 210 -10.37 1.11 -9.54
N ALA A 211 -9.19 1.11 -10.16
CA ALA A 211 -8.41 2.33 -10.35
C ALA A 211 -9.16 3.39 -11.18
N GLU A 212 -9.84 2.98 -12.26
CA GLU A 212 -10.69 3.85 -13.07
C GLU A 212 -11.82 4.46 -12.25
N ALA A 213 -12.52 3.65 -11.46
CA ALA A 213 -13.65 4.12 -10.66
C ALA A 213 -13.19 5.07 -9.53
N VAL A 214 -12.07 4.78 -8.88
CA VAL A 214 -11.50 5.67 -7.84
C VAL A 214 -11.08 6.99 -8.45
N ALA A 215 -10.36 6.97 -9.57
CA ALA A 215 -9.96 8.21 -10.26
C ALA A 215 -11.16 9.03 -10.73
N ALA A 216 -12.20 8.38 -11.24
CA ALA A 216 -13.43 9.08 -11.66
C ALA A 216 -14.26 9.64 -10.49
N GLY A 217 -14.12 9.06 -9.29
CA GLY A 217 -14.89 9.44 -8.11
C GLY A 217 -14.21 10.48 -7.21
N LEU A 218 -12.93 10.80 -7.44
CA LEU A 218 -12.21 11.84 -6.68
C LEU A 218 -12.32 13.19 -7.39
N PRO A 219 -12.38 14.32 -6.65
CA PRO A 219 -12.58 15.66 -7.23
C PRO A 219 -11.52 16.12 -8.21
N ASP A 220 -10.25 15.81 -7.94
CA ASP A 220 -9.10 16.19 -8.78
C ASP A 220 -8.16 15.00 -8.90
N ALA A 221 -8.51 14.04 -9.77
CA ALA A 221 -7.70 12.85 -9.97
C ALA A 221 -7.49 12.52 -11.45
N ARG A 222 -6.32 11.94 -11.74
CA ARG A 222 -6.02 11.35 -13.04
C ARG A 222 -5.53 9.92 -12.89
N LEU A 223 -5.84 9.07 -13.85
CA LEU A 223 -5.35 7.70 -13.94
C LEU A 223 -4.19 7.63 -14.95
N THR A 224 -3.14 6.91 -14.56
CA THR A 224 -2.07 6.48 -15.48
C THR A 224 -1.89 4.97 -15.37
N LEU A 225 -1.91 4.30 -16.52
CA LEU A 225 -1.62 2.87 -16.62
C LEU A 225 -0.15 2.67 -16.99
N LEU A 226 0.59 1.97 -16.14
CA LEU A 226 2.02 1.68 -16.34
C LEU A 226 2.17 0.50 -17.30
N ALA A 227 2.66 0.77 -18.52
CA ALA A 227 2.77 -0.21 -19.61
C ALA A 227 3.66 -1.39 -19.21
N GLY A 228 3.19 -2.63 -19.46
CA GLY A 228 3.93 -3.85 -19.18
C GLY A 228 4.07 -4.16 -17.68
N GLN A 229 3.39 -3.41 -16.81
CA GLN A 229 3.51 -3.58 -15.36
C GLN A 229 2.25 -4.17 -14.74
N ARG A 230 2.45 -4.72 -13.54
CA ARG A 230 1.43 -5.25 -12.62
C ARG A 230 1.72 -4.71 -11.23
N HIS A 231 1.03 -5.25 -10.24
CA HIS A 231 1.10 -4.86 -8.82
C HIS A 231 2.53 -4.61 -8.26
N ALA A 232 3.52 -5.34 -8.72
CA ALA A 232 4.90 -5.27 -8.24
C ALA A 232 5.81 -4.29 -9.03
N CYS A 233 5.27 -3.23 -9.67
CA CYS A 233 6.06 -2.28 -10.45
C CYS A 233 7.19 -1.62 -9.63
N LEU A 234 6.95 -1.32 -8.36
CA LEU A 234 7.95 -0.72 -7.46
C LEU A 234 9.25 -1.53 -7.38
N HIS A 235 9.15 -2.86 -7.60
CA HIS A 235 10.30 -3.77 -7.57
C HIS A 235 10.82 -4.12 -8.97
N ARG A 236 9.93 -4.15 -9.97
CA ARG A 236 10.26 -4.64 -11.33
C ARG A 236 10.72 -3.54 -12.28
N ALA A 237 10.20 -2.34 -12.08
CA ALA A 237 10.51 -1.17 -12.89
C ALA A 237 10.48 0.10 -12.02
N PRO A 238 11.34 0.17 -10.97
CA PRO A 238 11.34 1.28 -10.02
C PRO A 238 11.64 2.62 -10.70
N GLU A 239 12.43 2.65 -11.76
CA GLU A 239 12.73 3.87 -12.54
C GLU A 239 11.46 4.38 -13.23
N LEU A 240 10.70 3.51 -13.92
CA LEU A 240 9.45 3.91 -14.56
C LEU A 240 8.46 4.47 -13.54
N PHE A 241 8.35 3.83 -12.38
CA PHE A 241 7.49 4.30 -11.29
C PHE A 241 7.96 5.66 -10.76
N ALA A 242 9.26 5.79 -10.47
CA ALA A 242 9.85 7.03 -9.97
C ALA A 242 9.64 8.19 -10.95
N ASP A 243 9.96 8.01 -12.24
CA ASP A 243 9.82 9.04 -13.26
C ASP A 243 8.37 9.51 -13.38
N THR A 244 7.40 8.56 -13.40
CA THR A 244 5.97 8.88 -13.46
C THR A 244 5.51 9.70 -12.24
N VAL A 245 5.98 9.32 -11.07
CA VAL A 245 5.63 10.00 -9.81
C VAL A 245 6.29 11.37 -9.73
N LEU A 246 7.59 11.48 -10.01
CA LEU A 246 8.34 12.75 -9.97
C LEU A 246 7.76 13.77 -10.96
N GLU A 247 7.38 13.35 -12.17
CA GLU A 247 6.67 14.21 -13.13
C GLU A 247 5.38 14.76 -12.53
N PHE A 248 4.57 13.92 -11.88
CA PHE A 248 3.33 14.36 -11.23
C PHE A 248 3.60 15.30 -10.05
N LEU A 249 4.63 15.02 -9.26
CA LEU A 249 5.00 15.84 -8.10
C LEU A 249 5.68 17.15 -8.51
N GLY A 250 6.12 17.29 -9.78
CA GLY A 250 6.77 18.49 -10.30
C GLY A 250 8.19 18.66 -9.79
N TYR A 251 8.94 17.56 -9.73
CA TYR A 251 10.33 17.52 -9.25
C TYR A 251 11.33 17.28 -10.38
#